data_5350cd7a64c7d7635adb9911e140dfd9
#
_entry.id   5350cd7a64c7d7635adb9911e140dfd9
#
_cell.length_a   1.000
_cell.length_b   1.000
_cell.length_c   1.000
_cell.angle_alpha   90.00
_cell.angle_beta   90.00
_cell.angle_gamma   90.00
#
_symmetry.space_group_name_H-M   'P 1'
#
loop_
_entity.id
_entity.type
_entity.pdbx_description
1 polymer ?
#
loop_
_entity_poly.entity_id
_entity_poly.type
_entity_poly.pdbx_seq_one_letter_code
_entity_poly.pdbx_strand_id
1 'polypeptide(L)'
;IPYPNKNGEPCGFGFRNGAFLQNIRKHILTQRNIRVIEGTVTHLIEEEDTIVGVNYKRKLAADEESLYAHLTVVTDGPLSKFREKLSKPVNKLNGYFLGLLLKNCELPFANHGHLIMGDHPPMVIYPVTSTSWRVLIDFKGEKPPRLGRDFKKFLLEEFEQAMPKSARAAFVAAVEEGKFKTFPNHRLPANPIKRQGAVLLGDALNMRHPLTGGGMSAAFNDVLRLSNNLEKIIDFSNLRQLGKAVQKFYETRHLGTQTTNILADGLYGVVYNPDLRKAFFEYVSRGDKYAEETCSILAGLNKDKKLLLNHFIAMARYGTQLKISAEKPGVVVTESLSMVKDAVGIITPLLLSEKPDPGNKLMLEALNRIV
;
A
#
# COMPACT_ATOMS: atom_id res chain seq x y z
N ILE A 1 -2.26 -10.94 17.16
CA ILE A 1 -0.83 -10.67 17.14
C ILE A 1 -0.65 -9.22 17.59
N PRO A 2 0.14 -8.95 18.63
CA PRO A 2 0.40 -7.58 19.07
C PRO A 2 1.22 -6.82 18.04
N TYR A 3 0.90 -5.54 17.83
CA TYR A 3 1.74 -4.63 17.07
C TYR A 3 3.03 -4.37 17.86
N PRO A 4 4.20 -4.28 17.22
CA PRO A 4 5.44 -3.98 17.91
C PRO A 4 5.34 -2.64 18.63
N ASN A 5 5.80 -2.60 19.87
CA ASN A 5 5.92 -1.36 20.65
C ASN A 5 7.33 -0.81 20.48
N LYS A 6 7.45 0.50 20.28
CA LYS A 6 8.73 1.19 20.36
C LYS A 6 8.75 1.99 21.65
N ASN A 7 9.63 1.61 22.58
CA ASN A 7 9.73 2.24 23.91
C ASN A 7 8.41 2.22 24.72
N GLY A 8 7.61 1.14 24.60
CA GLY A 8 6.32 1.04 25.28
C GLY A 8 5.14 1.73 24.58
N GLU A 9 5.40 2.47 23.50
CA GLU A 9 4.35 3.19 22.76
C GLU A 9 3.85 2.39 21.56
N PRO A 10 2.53 2.38 21.28
CA PRO A 10 1.97 1.70 20.12
C PRO A 10 2.47 2.35 18.82
N CYS A 11 2.82 1.52 17.83
CA CYS A 11 3.40 1.96 16.55
C CYS A 11 2.39 1.99 15.39
N GLY A 12 1.12 1.66 15.62
CA GLY A 12 0.06 1.66 14.61
C GLY A 12 -1.13 2.51 15.06
N PHE A 13 -1.67 3.33 14.16
CA PHE A 13 -2.80 4.20 14.43
C PHE A 13 -3.85 4.08 13.35
N GLY A 14 -5.11 3.81 13.78
CA GLY A 14 -6.28 4.03 12.94
C GLY A 14 -6.81 5.45 13.16
N PHE A 15 -7.21 6.13 12.08
CA PHE A 15 -7.70 7.50 12.18
C PHE A 15 -8.63 7.88 11.01
N ARG A 16 -9.38 8.96 11.19
CA ARG A 16 -10.18 9.55 10.11
C ARG A 16 -9.29 10.36 9.19
N ASN A 17 -9.05 9.85 7.99
CA ASN A 17 -8.17 10.48 6.99
C ASN A 17 -8.56 11.95 6.72
N GLY A 18 -9.87 12.27 6.59
CA GLY A 18 -10.31 13.63 6.38
C GLY A 18 -9.94 14.60 7.51
N ALA A 19 -10.07 14.18 8.78
CA ALA A 19 -9.66 14.98 9.93
C ALA A 19 -8.14 15.18 9.98
N PHE A 20 -7.37 14.14 9.69
CA PHE A 20 -5.92 14.21 9.60
C PHE A 20 -5.46 15.21 8.53
N LEU A 21 -6.02 15.13 7.32
CA LEU A 21 -5.70 16.08 6.24
C LEU A 21 -6.10 17.51 6.57
N GLN A 22 -7.25 17.71 7.22
CA GLN A 22 -7.67 19.04 7.66
C GLN A 22 -6.70 19.65 8.68
N ASN A 23 -6.19 18.84 9.61
CA ASN A 23 -5.19 19.31 10.58
C ASN A 23 -3.87 19.69 9.92
N ILE A 24 -3.39 18.89 8.95
CA ILE A 24 -2.20 19.25 8.16
C ILE A 24 -2.45 20.56 7.40
N ARG A 25 -3.59 20.71 6.74
CA ARG A 25 -3.95 21.96 6.02
C ARG A 25 -3.98 23.19 6.93
N LYS A 26 -4.58 23.07 8.12
CA LYS A 26 -4.58 24.15 9.11
C LYS A 26 -3.15 24.53 9.48
N HIS A 27 -2.28 23.56 9.72
CA HIS A 27 -0.88 23.81 10.04
C HIS A 27 -0.13 24.49 8.89
N ILE A 28 -0.31 24.04 7.66
CA ILE A 28 0.30 24.65 6.45
C ILE A 28 -0.11 26.13 6.33
N LEU A 29 -1.37 26.47 6.57
CA LEU A 29 -1.87 27.85 6.47
C LEU A 29 -1.24 28.81 7.51
N THR A 30 -0.64 28.28 8.59
CA THR A 30 0.09 29.11 9.57
C THR A 30 1.53 29.41 9.17
N GLN A 31 2.06 28.76 8.13
CA GLN A 31 3.44 28.90 7.69
C GLN A 31 3.59 30.11 6.76
N ARG A 32 4.44 31.07 7.13
CA ARG A 32 4.65 32.32 6.36
C ARG A 32 5.30 32.13 5.00
N ASN A 33 6.08 31.06 4.86
CA ASN A 33 6.81 30.72 3.63
C ASN A 33 6.01 29.79 2.68
N ILE A 34 4.75 29.50 3.00
CA ILE A 34 3.89 28.66 2.18
C ILE A 34 2.71 29.48 1.66
N ARG A 35 2.54 29.48 0.35
CA ARG A 35 1.35 30.07 -0.31
C ARG A 35 0.47 28.95 -0.82
N VAL A 36 -0.78 28.89 -0.36
CA VAL A 36 -1.79 27.93 -0.83
C VAL A 36 -2.63 28.58 -1.89
N ILE A 37 -2.75 27.94 -3.06
CA ILE A 37 -3.58 28.35 -4.18
C ILE A 37 -4.59 27.25 -4.48
N GLU A 38 -5.88 27.53 -4.38
CA GLU A 38 -6.93 26.58 -4.78
C GLU A 38 -7.17 26.66 -6.28
N GLY A 39 -6.92 25.54 -6.96
CA GLY A 39 -7.09 25.45 -8.40
C GLY A 39 -6.85 24.04 -8.93
N THR A 40 -7.19 23.84 -10.18
CA THR A 40 -6.89 22.61 -10.92
C THR A 40 -5.70 22.86 -11.82
N VAL A 41 -4.58 22.18 -11.61
CA VAL A 41 -3.45 22.20 -12.52
C VAL A 41 -3.87 21.50 -13.82
N THR A 42 -3.68 22.20 -14.93
CA THR A 42 -4.09 21.74 -16.26
C THR A 42 -2.93 21.22 -17.08
N HIS A 43 -1.77 21.89 -17.01
CA HIS A 43 -0.59 21.58 -17.80
C HIS A 43 0.69 21.82 -16.98
N LEU A 44 1.75 21.10 -17.33
CA LEU A 44 3.12 21.44 -16.97
C LEU A 44 3.67 22.39 -18.03
N ILE A 45 4.29 23.50 -17.62
CA ILE A 45 4.98 24.43 -18.51
C ILE A 45 6.37 23.84 -18.75
N GLU A 46 6.73 23.70 -20.03
CA GLU A 46 7.95 23.05 -20.46
C GLU A 46 8.73 23.99 -21.38
N GLU A 47 10.00 24.24 -21.08
CA GLU A 47 10.95 24.99 -21.87
C GLU A 47 12.22 24.14 -22.06
N GLU A 48 12.65 23.90 -23.26
CA GLU A 48 13.88 23.16 -23.61
C GLU A 48 14.04 21.84 -22.80
N ASP A 49 13.02 20.97 -22.76
CA ASP A 49 13.01 19.72 -21.98
C ASP A 49 13.01 19.90 -20.44
N THR A 50 12.88 21.11 -19.93
CA THR A 50 12.81 21.42 -18.50
C THR A 50 11.39 21.84 -18.12
N ILE A 51 10.86 21.27 -17.05
CA ILE A 51 9.61 21.74 -16.47
C ILE A 51 9.93 22.98 -15.62
N VAL A 52 9.36 24.11 -16.02
CA VAL A 52 9.60 25.42 -15.38
C VAL A 52 8.40 25.93 -14.57
N GLY A 53 7.27 25.20 -14.59
CA GLY A 53 6.09 25.62 -13.87
C GLY A 53 4.84 24.83 -14.23
N VAL A 54 3.70 25.41 -13.87
CA VAL A 54 2.37 24.84 -14.13
C VAL A 54 1.40 25.90 -14.60
N ASN A 55 0.47 25.51 -15.48
CA ASN A 55 -0.75 26.23 -15.72
C ASN A 55 -1.85 25.68 -14.82
N TYR A 56 -2.66 26.55 -14.25
CA TYR A 56 -3.76 26.15 -13.38
C TYR A 56 -4.98 27.06 -13.58
N LYS A 57 -6.14 26.51 -13.28
CA LYS A 57 -7.43 27.21 -13.34
C LYS A 57 -8.07 27.25 -11.97
N ARG A 58 -8.43 28.43 -11.48
CA ARG A 58 -9.23 28.57 -10.26
C ARG A 58 -10.68 28.21 -10.51
N LYS A 59 -11.37 27.79 -9.47
CA LYS A 59 -12.73 27.21 -9.56
C LYS A 59 -13.75 28.09 -10.29
N LEU A 60 -13.64 29.38 -10.24
CA LEU A 60 -14.60 30.33 -10.87
C LEU A 60 -13.92 31.27 -11.86
N ALA A 61 -12.66 31.06 -12.22
CA ALA A 61 -11.93 31.86 -13.20
C ALA A 61 -12.24 31.38 -14.62
N ALA A 62 -12.38 32.33 -15.55
CA ALA A 62 -12.51 32.01 -16.98
C ALA A 62 -11.16 31.58 -17.56
N ASP A 63 -10.11 32.25 -17.15
CA ASP A 63 -8.76 32.11 -17.72
C ASP A 63 -7.85 31.20 -16.90
N GLU A 64 -6.84 30.65 -17.54
CA GLU A 64 -5.73 29.95 -16.90
C GLU A 64 -4.69 30.96 -16.42
N GLU A 65 -4.09 30.66 -15.27
CA GLU A 65 -2.96 31.38 -14.71
C GLU A 65 -1.70 30.49 -14.78
N SER A 66 -0.54 31.12 -14.92
CA SER A 66 0.76 30.44 -14.92
C SER A 66 1.48 30.69 -13.61
N LEU A 67 2.14 29.65 -13.11
CA LEU A 67 3.01 29.71 -11.93
C LEU A 67 4.33 29.04 -12.26
N TYR A 68 5.42 29.80 -12.13
CA TYR A 68 6.78 29.34 -12.41
C TYR A 68 7.50 28.94 -11.13
N ALA A 69 8.33 27.91 -11.20
CA ALA A 69 9.13 27.42 -10.08
C ALA A 69 10.36 26.66 -10.58
N HIS A 70 11.43 26.65 -9.79
CA HIS A 70 12.64 25.87 -10.09
C HIS A 70 12.41 24.36 -9.98
N LEU A 71 11.44 23.92 -9.14
CA LEU A 71 11.05 22.53 -8.99
C LEU A 71 9.53 22.40 -8.83
N THR A 72 8.93 21.59 -9.66
CA THR A 72 7.52 21.17 -9.55
C THR A 72 7.44 19.78 -8.91
N VAL A 73 6.81 19.67 -7.74
CA VAL A 73 6.58 18.39 -7.07
C VAL A 73 5.15 17.92 -7.35
N VAL A 74 5.01 16.86 -8.12
CA VAL A 74 3.72 16.31 -8.56
C VAL A 74 3.26 15.25 -7.56
N THR A 75 2.14 15.53 -6.87
CA THR A 75 1.55 14.68 -5.83
C THR A 75 0.04 14.52 -6.01
N ASP A 76 -0.43 14.52 -7.25
CA ASP A 76 -1.84 14.51 -7.65
C ASP A 76 -2.52 13.13 -7.52
N GLY A 77 -1.81 12.16 -6.92
CA GLY A 77 -2.39 10.90 -6.45
C GLY A 77 -2.55 9.81 -7.51
N PRO A 78 -3.43 8.81 -7.24
CA PRO A 78 -3.50 7.59 -8.05
C PRO A 78 -3.94 7.84 -9.50
N LEU A 79 -4.70 8.90 -9.75
CA LEU A 79 -5.18 9.30 -11.09
C LEU A 79 -4.34 10.43 -11.69
N SER A 80 -3.04 10.49 -11.36
CA SER A 80 -2.12 11.52 -11.82
C SER A 80 -2.21 11.75 -13.33
N LYS A 81 -2.48 13.01 -13.72
CA LYS A 81 -2.53 13.44 -15.11
C LYS A 81 -1.14 13.63 -15.72
N PHE A 82 -0.13 13.83 -14.87
CA PHE A 82 1.22 14.17 -15.30
C PHE A 82 2.19 12.99 -15.23
N ARG A 83 1.71 11.85 -14.73
CA ARG A 83 2.51 10.64 -14.55
C ARG A 83 3.23 10.22 -15.84
N GLU A 84 2.52 10.15 -16.95
CA GLU A 84 3.06 9.67 -18.24
C GLU A 84 4.15 10.59 -18.80
N LYS A 85 4.12 11.88 -18.46
CA LYS A 85 5.19 12.82 -18.84
C LYS A 85 6.46 12.66 -18.00
N LEU A 86 6.35 12.09 -16.80
CA LEU A 86 7.42 12.04 -15.79
C LEU A 86 7.83 10.62 -15.41
N SER A 87 7.16 9.59 -15.96
CA SER A 87 7.51 8.20 -15.73
C SER A 87 7.07 7.32 -16.90
N LYS A 88 7.56 6.06 -16.89
CA LYS A 88 7.06 4.99 -17.77
C LYS A 88 6.21 4.05 -16.92
N PRO A 89 4.92 4.36 -16.68
CA PRO A 89 4.12 3.61 -15.74
C PRO A 89 3.77 2.22 -16.27
N VAL A 90 3.89 1.22 -15.40
CA VAL A 90 3.31 -0.12 -15.59
C VAL A 90 2.24 -0.26 -14.52
N ASN A 91 1.04 0.23 -14.82
CA ASN A 91 -0.08 0.20 -13.91
C ASN A 91 -0.89 -1.09 -14.07
N LYS A 92 -1.10 -1.81 -12.98
CA LYS A 92 -1.94 -3.02 -12.93
C LYS A 92 -3.07 -2.80 -11.95
N LEU A 93 -4.30 -2.97 -12.41
CA LEU A 93 -5.48 -3.04 -11.56
C LEU A 93 -5.63 -4.47 -11.03
N ASN A 94 -5.64 -4.63 -9.70
CA ASN A 94 -5.79 -5.94 -9.06
C ASN A 94 -7.25 -6.22 -8.64
N GLY A 95 -8.06 -5.18 -8.47
CA GLY A 95 -9.44 -5.28 -8.01
C GLY A 95 -9.91 -3.98 -7.37
N TYR A 96 -10.88 -4.09 -6.48
CA TYR A 96 -11.49 -2.95 -5.80
C TYR A 96 -11.70 -3.26 -4.32
N PHE A 97 -11.43 -2.31 -3.45
CA PHE A 97 -11.97 -2.32 -2.11
C PHE A 97 -13.37 -1.70 -2.07
N LEU A 98 -14.27 -2.38 -1.36
CA LEU A 98 -15.50 -1.81 -0.88
C LEU A 98 -15.29 -1.38 0.58
N GLY A 99 -15.48 -0.10 0.84
CA GLY A 99 -15.38 0.48 2.18
C GLY A 99 -16.75 0.79 2.77
N LEU A 100 -16.99 0.36 4.01
CA LEU A 100 -18.12 0.74 4.85
C LEU A 100 -17.66 1.08 6.27
N LEU A 101 -18.54 1.68 7.06
CA LEU A 101 -18.24 2.14 8.41
C LEU A 101 -19.23 1.51 9.40
N LEU A 102 -18.72 0.69 10.31
CA LEU A 102 -19.50 0.22 11.46
C LEU A 102 -19.49 1.28 12.54
N LYS A 103 -20.61 1.42 13.22
CA LYS A 103 -20.80 2.36 14.33
C LYS A 103 -21.28 1.62 15.56
N ASN A 104 -20.82 2.05 16.73
CA ASN A 104 -21.31 1.57 18.03
C ASN A 104 -21.31 0.04 18.14
N CYS A 105 -20.20 -0.60 17.78
CA CYS A 105 -19.98 -2.02 17.97
C CYS A 105 -18.65 -2.28 18.65
N GLU A 106 -18.49 -3.46 19.18
CA GLU A 106 -17.24 -3.94 19.75
C GLU A 106 -16.69 -5.06 18.88
N LEU A 107 -15.37 -5.11 18.77
CA LEU A 107 -14.67 -6.22 18.15
C LEU A 107 -13.95 -7.06 19.22
N PRO A 108 -13.68 -8.34 18.94
CA PRO A 108 -13.10 -9.26 19.93
C PRO A 108 -11.81 -8.77 20.59
N PHE A 109 -11.02 -7.99 19.84
CA PHE A 109 -9.78 -7.41 20.33
C PHE A 109 -9.82 -5.90 20.17
N ALA A 110 -10.01 -5.18 21.26
CA ALA A 110 -9.96 -3.72 21.25
C ALA A 110 -8.60 -3.22 20.75
N ASN A 111 -8.61 -2.09 20.03
CA ASN A 111 -7.40 -1.45 19.48
C ASN A 111 -6.57 -2.34 18.52
N HIS A 112 -7.17 -3.36 17.93
CA HIS A 112 -6.50 -4.21 16.93
C HIS A 112 -7.13 -4.07 15.55
N GLY A 113 -6.33 -4.19 14.50
CA GLY A 113 -6.81 -4.51 13.17
C GLY A 113 -7.19 -5.99 13.08
N HIS A 114 -8.28 -6.30 12.40
CA HIS A 114 -8.76 -7.66 12.20
C HIS A 114 -8.68 -7.97 10.71
N LEU A 115 -7.98 -9.03 10.35
CA LEU A 115 -7.98 -9.58 9.00
C LEU A 115 -8.83 -10.86 9.04
N ILE A 116 -9.97 -10.83 8.35
CA ILE A 116 -10.91 -11.94 8.27
C ILE A 116 -10.76 -12.56 6.89
N MET A 117 -10.46 -13.85 6.87
CA MET A 117 -10.21 -14.62 5.66
C MET A 117 -10.95 -15.96 5.76
N GLY A 118 -11.51 -16.39 4.64
CA GLY A 118 -12.28 -17.62 4.51
C GLY A 118 -12.45 -17.94 3.04
N ASP A 119 -13.53 -18.60 2.69
CA ASP A 119 -13.90 -18.87 1.28
C ASP A 119 -14.54 -17.65 0.60
N HIS A 120 -14.91 -16.64 1.40
CA HIS A 120 -15.34 -15.33 0.95
C HIS A 120 -14.13 -14.40 0.64
N PRO A 121 -14.35 -13.29 -0.08
CA PRO A 121 -13.34 -12.25 -0.27
C PRO A 121 -12.77 -11.73 1.07
N PRO A 122 -11.46 -11.44 1.15
CA PRO A 122 -10.84 -11.03 2.41
C PRO A 122 -11.38 -9.69 2.88
N MET A 123 -11.54 -9.57 4.21
CA MET A 123 -11.97 -8.34 4.89
C MET A 123 -10.90 -7.85 5.85
N VAL A 124 -10.69 -6.53 5.86
CA VAL A 124 -9.88 -5.85 6.88
C VAL A 124 -10.77 -4.94 7.68
N ILE A 125 -10.73 -5.05 9.01
CA ILE A 125 -11.50 -4.20 9.93
C ILE A 125 -10.54 -3.55 10.90
N TYR A 126 -10.60 -2.22 11.03
CA TYR A 126 -9.75 -1.47 11.94
C TYR A 126 -10.47 -0.26 12.54
N PRO A 127 -10.12 0.13 13.79
CA PRO A 127 -10.73 1.29 14.44
C PRO A 127 -10.30 2.59 13.73
N VAL A 128 -11.24 3.52 13.57
CA VAL A 128 -10.96 4.89 13.09
C VAL A 128 -11.32 5.95 14.14
N THR A 129 -12.13 5.57 15.11
CA THR A 129 -12.43 6.30 16.36
C THR A 129 -12.74 5.28 17.45
N SER A 130 -12.94 5.73 18.70
CA SER A 130 -13.39 4.89 19.80
C SER A 130 -14.74 4.17 19.56
N THR A 131 -15.56 4.68 18.64
CA THR A 131 -16.92 4.17 18.38
C THR A 131 -17.17 3.77 16.94
N SER A 132 -16.15 3.83 16.07
CA SER A 132 -16.33 3.58 14.65
C SER A 132 -15.19 2.75 14.07
N TRP A 133 -15.55 1.77 13.25
CA TRP A 133 -14.63 0.82 12.62
C TRP A 133 -14.77 0.87 11.10
N ARG A 134 -13.66 0.94 10.40
CA ARG A 134 -13.63 0.81 8.94
C ARG A 134 -13.60 -0.64 8.57
N VAL A 135 -14.50 -1.05 7.68
CA VAL A 135 -14.44 -2.35 6.99
C VAL A 135 -14.02 -2.10 5.56
N LEU A 136 -13.07 -2.88 5.08
CA LEU A 136 -12.64 -2.93 3.69
C LEU A 136 -12.78 -4.37 3.21
N ILE A 137 -13.59 -4.61 2.18
CA ILE A 137 -13.78 -5.91 1.54
C ILE A 137 -13.11 -5.85 0.18
N ASP A 138 -12.22 -6.80 -0.13
CA ASP A 138 -11.49 -6.83 -1.39
C ASP A 138 -12.22 -7.68 -2.45
N PHE A 139 -12.50 -7.09 -3.59
CA PHE A 139 -13.12 -7.75 -4.73
C PHE A 139 -12.14 -7.77 -5.89
N LYS A 140 -11.78 -8.96 -6.36
CA LYS A 140 -11.04 -9.13 -7.61
C LYS A 140 -11.89 -8.75 -8.81
N GLY A 141 -11.29 -8.14 -9.81
CA GLY A 141 -11.94 -7.86 -11.09
C GLY A 141 -11.53 -6.52 -11.69
N GLU A 142 -11.85 -6.37 -12.97
CA GLU A 142 -11.53 -5.16 -13.74
C GLU A 142 -12.57 -4.04 -13.56
N LYS A 143 -13.71 -4.35 -12.98
CA LYS A 143 -14.81 -3.39 -12.76
C LYS A 143 -15.23 -3.40 -11.30
N PRO A 144 -15.62 -2.23 -10.75
CA PRO A 144 -16.15 -2.17 -9.39
C PRO A 144 -17.44 -2.97 -9.29
N PRO A 145 -17.75 -3.52 -8.10
CA PRO A 145 -19.04 -4.18 -7.88
C PRO A 145 -20.19 -3.19 -8.13
N ARG A 146 -21.25 -3.70 -8.78
CA ARG A 146 -22.45 -2.90 -9.06
C ARG A 146 -23.24 -2.73 -7.77
N LEU A 147 -23.27 -1.53 -7.24
CA LEU A 147 -23.99 -1.18 -6.01
C LEU A 147 -25.49 -1.12 -6.29
N GLY A 148 -26.29 -1.90 -5.55
CA GLY A 148 -27.74 -1.96 -5.69
C GLY A 148 -28.38 -2.86 -4.63
N ARG A 149 -29.68 -3.14 -4.77
CA ARG A 149 -30.43 -3.99 -3.81
C ARG A 149 -29.85 -5.41 -3.77
N ASP A 150 -29.60 -6.01 -4.92
CA ASP A 150 -29.04 -7.37 -5.02
C ASP A 150 -27.64 -7.44 -4.41
N PHE A 151 -26.85 -6.37 -4.53
CA PHE A 151 -25.54 -6.30 -3.94
C PHE A 151 -25.58 -6.20 -2.40
N LYS A 152 -26.57 -5.50 -1.83
CA LYS A 152 -26.77 -5.50 -0.37
C LYS A 152 -27.12 -6.91 0.13
N LYS A 153 -28.03 -7.58 -0.57
CA LYS A 153 -28.41 -8.94 -0.26
C LYS A 153 -27.19 -9.88 -0.31
N PHE A 154 -26.40 -9.82 -1.37
CA PHE A 154 -25.15 -10.55 -1.50
C PHE A 154 -24.18 -10.27 -0.32
N LEU A 155 -24.00 -9.01 0.07
CA LEU A 155 -23.12 -8.66 1.20
C LEU A 155 -23.59 -9.29 2.51
N LEU A 156 -24.89 -9.34 2.76
CA LEU A 156 -25.44 -9.95 3.96
C LEU A 156 -25.29 -11.47 3.93
N GLU A 157 -25.64 -12.11 2.81
CA GLU A 157 -25.54 -13.56 2.66
C GLU A 157 -24.10 -14.08 2.78
N GLU A 158 -23.15 -13.36 2.20
CA GLU A 158 -21.74 -13.80 2.13
C GLU A 158 -20.94 -13.46 3.37
N PHE A 159 -21.18 -12.27 3.97
CA PHE A 159 -20.26 -11.74 4.99
C PHE A 159 -20.82 -11.63 6.40
N GLU A 160 -22.15 -11.65 6.60
CA GLU A 160 -22.72 -11.50 7.95
C GLU A 160 -22.22 -12.57 8.91
N GLN A 161 -22.20 -13.83 8.46
CA GLN A 161 -21.75 -14.94 9.32
C GLN A 161 -20.24 -14.95 9.54
N ALA A 162 -19.47 -14.38 8.61
CA ALA A 162 -18.02 -14.20 8.74
C ALA A 162 -17.65 -13.08 9.72
N MET A 163 -18.59 -12.15 9.99
CA MET A 163 -18.36 -11.09 10.97
C MET A 163 -18.33 -11.65 12.41
N PRO A 164 -17.48 -11.08 13.30
CA PRO A 164 -17.55 -11.34 14.74
C PRO A 164 -18.97 -11.11 15.26
N LYS A 165 -19.46 -11.99 16.12
CA LYS A 165 -20.86 -11.93 16.63
C LYS A 165 -21.24 -10.55 17.15
N SER A 166 -20.33 -9.90 17.90
CA SER A 166 -20.51 -8.55 18.46
C SER A 166 -20.64 -7.43 17.42
N ALA A 167 -20.19 -7.66 16.18
CA ALA A 167 -20.20 -6.67 15.11
C ALA A 167 -21.29 -6.94 14.04
N ARG A 168 -21.98 -8.08 14.07
CA ARG A 168 -22.96 -8.46 13.02
C ARG A 168 -24.07 -7.44 12.86
N ALA A 169 -24.71 -7.05 13.96
CA ALA A 169 -25.79 -6.07 13.90
C ALA A 169 -25.35 -4.72 13.31
N ALA A 170 -24.14 -4.27 13.66
CA ALA A 170 -23.58 -3.05 13.10
C ALA A 170 -23.22 -3.20 11.62
N PHE A 171 -22.80 -4.39 11.18
CA PHE A 171 -22.54 -4.69 9.79
C PHE A 171 -23.83 -4.65 8.97
N VAL A 172 -24.87 -5.33 9.41
CA VAL A 172 -26.20 -5.31 8.78
C VAL A 172 -26.69 -3.86 8.65
N ALA A 173 -26.65 -3.08 9.74
CA ALA A 173 -27.07 -1.68 9.71
C ALA A 173 -26.24 -0.83 8.71
N ALA A 174 -24.92 -1.07 8.62
CA ALA A 174 -24.07 -0.35 7.66
C ALA A 174 -24.36 -0.73 6.21
N VAL A 175 -24.67 -2.00 5.94
CA VAL A 175 -25.07 -2.49 4.61
C VAL A 175 -26.44 -1.86 4.22
N GLU A 176 -27.40 -1.84 5.14
CA GLU A 176 -28.71 -1.23 4.91
C GLU A 176 -28.62 0.29 4.71
N GLU A 177 -27.78 1.01 5.48
CA GLU A 177 -27.49 2.43 5.25
C GLU A 177 -26.97 2.68 3.82
N GLY A 178 -26.23 1.73 3.24
CA GLY A 178 -25.80 1.75 1.84
C GLY A 178 -24.78 2.82 1.50
N LYS A 179 -24.08 3.39 2.48
CA LYS A 179 -23.01 4.37 2.27
C LYS A 179 -21.68 3.72 1.90
N PHE A 180 -21.68 3.03 0.78
CA PHE A 180 -20.49 2.36 0.25
C PHE A 180 -19.55 3.35 -0.44
N LYS A 181 -18.24 3.03 -0.33
CA LYS A 181 -17.19 3.66 -1.15
C LYS A 181 -16.35 2.59 -1.80
N THR A 182 -16.17 2.67 -3.10
CA THR A 182 -15.29 1.78 -3.85
C THR A 182 -13.97 2.48 -4.18
N PHE A 183 -12.87 1.74 -4.06
CA PHE A 183 -11.53 2.22 -4.34
C PHE A 183 -10.82 1.20 -5.23
N PRO A 184 -10.25 1.61 -6.37
CA PRO A 184 -9.46 0.71 -7.21
C PRO A 184 -8.15 0.34 -6.51
N ASN A 185 -7.78 -0.94 -6.55
CA ASN A 185 -6.55 -1.47 -5.98
C ASN A 185 -5.49 -1.58 -7.07
N HIS A 186 -4.76 -0.48 -7.29
CA HIS A 186 -3.70 -0.43 -8.27
C HIS A 186 -2.36 -0.89 -7.71
N ARG A 187 -1.57 -1.53 -8.57
CA ARG A 187 -0.15 -1.73 -8.40
C ARG A 187 0.59 -0.91 -9.45
N LEU A 188 1.46 -0.04 -9.02
CA LEU A 188 2.29 0.83 -9.86
C LEU A 188 3.70 0.88 -9.29
N PRO A 189 4.64 0.04 -9.77
CA PRO A 189 6.05 0.18 -9.46
C PRO A 189 6.59 1.54 -9.92
N ALA A 190 7.46 2.14 -9.12
CA ALA A 190 8.08 3.41 -9.50
C ALA A 190 9.02 3.22 -10.70
N ASN A 191 8.75 3.93 -11.77
CA ASN A 191 9.57 3.91 -12.98
C ASN A 191 9.74 5.33 -13.55
N PRO A 192 10.33 6.28 -12.76
CA PRO A 192 10.48 7.66 -13.19
C PRO A 192 11.47 7.77 -14.37
N ILE A 193 11.17 8.70 -15.26
CA ILE A 193 12.12 9.14 -16.28
C ILE A 193 12.91 10.35 -15.77
N LYS A 194 14.10 10.55 -16.31
CA LYS A 194 14.89 11.75 -15.99
C LYS A 194 14.27 12.95 -16.69
N ARG A 195 13.64 13.83 -15.90
CA ARG A 195 13.05 15.08 -16.38
C ARG A 195 13.50 16.21 -15.46
N GLN A 196 14.07 17.26 -16.02
CA GLN A 196 14.56 18.39 -15.24
C GLN A 196 13.39 19.27 -14.75
N GLY A 197 13.51 19.85 -13.57
CA GLY A 197 12.51 20.75 -13.01
C GLY A 197 11.24 20.10 -12.44
N ALA A 198 11.11 18.77 -12.47
CA ALA A 198 9.95 18.08 -11.90
C ALA A 198 10.31 16.77 -11.18
N VAL A 199 9.49 16.41 -10.18
CA VAL A 199 9.59 15.16 -9.44
C VAL A 199 8.20 14.62 -9.07
N LEU A 200 8.00 13.31 -9.20
CA LEU A 200 6.79 12.62 -8.74
C LEU A 200 6.96 12.13 -7.30
N LEU A 201 5.88 12.19 -6.50
CA LEU A 201 5.81 11.64 -5.16
C LEU A 201 4.47 10.95 -4.87
N GLY A 202 4.45 10.12 -3.83
CA GLY A 202 3.24 9.43 -3.38
C GLY A 202 2.65 8.50 -4.43
N ASP A 203 1.32 8.40 -4.48
CA ASP A 203 0.62 7.52 -5.42
C ASP A 203 0.75 7.95 -6.88
N ALA A 204 1.13 9.20 -7.15
CA ALA A 204 1.49 9.64 -8.48
C ALA A 204 2.73 8.88 -9.02
N LEU A 205 3.66 8.50 -8.14
CA LEU A 205 4.89 7.77 -8.49
C LEU A 205 4.76 6.26 -8.29
N ASN A 206 4.21 5.81 -7.15
CA ASN A 206 4.28 4.41 -6.72
C ASN A 206 3.05 4.01 -5.91
N MET A 207 2.37 2.99 -6.36
CA MET A 207 1.25 2.35 -5.66
C MET A 207 1.54 0.87 -5.41
N ARG A 208 0.99 0.35 -4.33
CA ARG A 208 0.98 -1.06 -3.92
C ARG A 208 -0.42 -1.44 -3.49
N HIS A 209 -0.68 -2.75 -3.37
CA HIS A 209 -1.98 -3.19 -2.89
C HIS A 209 -2.27 -2.59 -1.49
N PRO A 210 -3.45 -2.01 -1.28
CA PRO A 210 -3.75 -1.28 -0.03
C PRO A 210 -4.00 -2.17 1.20
N LEU A 211 -3.94 -3.50 1.06
CA LEU A 211 -4.21 -4.48 2.12
C LEU A 211 -3.39 -4.23 3.41
N THR A 212 -2.15 -3.79 3.27
CA THR A 212 -1.24 -3.53 4.41
C THR A 212 -1.35 -2.11 4.96
N GLY A 213 -2.10 -1.21 4.32
CA GLY A 213 -2.18 0.19 4.73
C GLY A 213 -0.88 1.00 4.57
N GLY A 214 0.18 0.45 3.97
CA GLY A 214 1.52 1.02 3.93
C GLY A 214 1.73 2.21 2.97
N GLY A 215 0.69 2.67 2.25
CA GLY A 215 0.81 3.72 1.23
C GLY A 215 1.31 5.05 1.78
N MET A 216 0.72 5.55 2.85
CA MET A 216 1.15 6.80 3.49
C MET A 216 2.55 6.71 4.09
N SER A 217 2.88 5.61 4.74
CA SER A 217 4.22 5.39 5.30
C SER A 217 5.30 5.43 4.22
N ALA A 218 5.04 4.85 3.05
CA ALA A 218 5.93 4.93 1.90
C ALA A 218 6.05 6.37 1.36
N ALA A 219 4.93 7.09 1.23
CA ALA A 219 4.94 8.48 0.78
C ALA A 219 5.71 9.39 1.74
N PHE A 220 5.53 9.25 3.06
CA PHE A 220 6.29 10.02 4.04
C PHE A 220 7.79 9.70 4.02
N ASN A 221 8.18 8.43 3.83
CA ASN A 221 9.58 8.08 3.62
C ASN A 221 10.16 8.75 2.36
N ASP A 222 9.39 8.83 1.28
CA ASP A 222 9.80 9.51 0.06
C ASP A 222 9.96 11.03 0.29
N VAL A 223 9.03 11.66 1.01
CA VAL A 223 9.12 13.09 1.38
C VAL A 223 10.39 13.36 2.18
N LEU A 224 10.65 12.58 3.24
CA LEU A 224 11.86 12.74 4.06
C LEU A 224 13.14 12.58 3.22
N ARG A 225 13.19 11.60 2.31
CA ARG A 225 14.37 11.40 1.46
C ARG A 225 14.58 12.52 0.47
N LEU A 226 13.51 13.00 -0.17
CA LEU A 226 13.59 14.13 -1.08
C LEU A 226 14.00 15.39 -0.33
N SER A 227 13.39 15.69 0.81
CA SER A 227 13.70 16.82 1.66
C SER A 227 15.18 16.84 2.05
N ASN A 228 15.72 15.73 2.58
CA ASN A 228 17.12 15.60 2.96
C ASN A 228 18.12 15.80 1.81
N ASN A 229 17.70 15.53 0.57
CA ASN A 229 18.53 15.81 -0.62
C ASN A 229 18.43 17.28 -1.05
N LEU A 230 17.24 17.88 -0.94
CA LEU A 230 17.00 19.27 -1.31
C LEU A 230 17.58 20.28 -0.30
N GLU A 231 17.59 19.93 1.00
CA GLU A 231 18.14 20.76 2.07
C GLU A 231 19.62 21.15 1.85
N LYS A 232 20.35 20.35 1.07
CA LYS A 232 21.75 20.58 0.73
C LYS A 232 21.95 21.57 -0.42
N ILE A 233 20.87 22.05 -1.01
CA ILE A 233 20.89 22.98 -2.14
C ILE A 233 20.70 24.39 -1.60
N ILE A 234 21.72 25.24 -1.81
CA ILE A 234 21.68 26.65 -1.42
C ILE A 234 20.93 27.48 -2.45
N ASP A 235 21.15 27.19 -3.73
CA ASP A 235 20.56 27.92 -4.85
C ASP A 235 19.74 26.98 -5.74
N PHE A 236 18.42 27.11 -5.67
CA PHE A 236 17.47 26.31 -6.47
C PHE A 236 17.45 26.68 -7.96
N SER A 237 18.02 27.84 -8.34
CA SER A 237 18.18 28.20 -9.74
C SER A 237 19.26 27.34 -10.43
N ASN A 238 20.16 26.71 -9.65
CA ASN A 238 21.14 25.76 -10.16
C ASN A 238 20.48 24.43 -10.52
N LEU A 239 19.91 24.36 -11.73
CA LEU A 239 19.18 23.21 -12.25
C LEU A 239 20.03 21.93 -12.26
N ARG A 240 21.35 22.03 -12.41
CA ARG A 240 22.25 20.86 -12.36
C ARG A 240 22.31 20.24 -10.96
N GLN A 241 22.43 21.06 -9.89
CA GLN A 241 22.41 20.57 -8.52
C GLN A 241 21.04 20.00 -8.16
N LEU A 242 19.98 20.69 -8.54
CA LEU A 242 18.61 20.28 -8.34
C LEU A 242 18.31 18.92 -9.02
N GLY A 243 18.72 18.76 -10.29
CA GLY A 243 18.58 17.52 -11.02
C GLY A 243 19.33 16.34 -10.37
N LYS A 244 20.56 16.59 -9.84
CA LYS A 244 21.30 15.56 -9.09
C LYS A 244 20.60 15.15 -7.79
N ALA A 245 20.00 16.09 -7.06
CA ALA A 245 19.25 15.78 -5.83
C ALA A 245 18.01 14.94 -6.12
N VAL A 246 17.24 15.28 -7.15
CA VAL A 246 16.07 14.50 -7.62
C VAL A 246 16.51 13.11 -8.11
N GLN A 247 17.59 13.03 -8.88
CA GLN A 247 18.12 11.74 -9.32
C GLN A 247 18.52 10.86 -8.15
N LYS A 248 19.25 11.41 -7.18
CA LYS A 248 19.64 10.68 -5.96
C LYS A 248 18.44 10.20 -5.16
N PHE A 249 17.38 11.01 -5.06
CA PHE A 249 16.12 10.59 -4.46
C PHE A 249 15.56 9.36 -5.17
N TYR A 250 15.41 9.38 -6.49
CA TYR A 250 14.88 8.25 -7.25
C TYR A 250 15.75 6.99 -7.13
N GLU A 251 17.07 7.15 -7.07
CA GLU A 251 18.01 6.03 -6.92
C GLU A 251 17.93 5.37 -5.54
N THR A 252 17.66 6.15 -4.49
CA THR A 252 17.74 5.66 -3.10
C THR A 252 16.38 5.43 -2.45
N ARG A 253 15.26 5.88 -3.05
CA ARG A 253 13.92 5.75 -2.43
C ARG A 253 13.52 4.30 -2.14
N HIS A 254 13.95 3.35 -2.98
CA HIS A 254 13.65 1.93 -2.80
C HIS A 254 14.10 1.39 -1.42
N LEU A 255 15.17 1.92 -0.84
CA LEU A 255 15.66 1.54 0.50
C LEU A 255 14.61 1.79 1.61
N GLY A 256 13.65 2.70 1.38
CA GLY A 256 12.56 2.99 2.32
C GLY A 256 11.22 2.36 1.99
N THR A 257 11.02 1.88 0.76
CA THR A 257 9.70 1.49 0.24
C THR A 257 9.61 0.08 -0.30
N GLN A 258 10.75 -0.52 -0.70
CA GLN A 258 10.78 -1.81 -1.39
C GLN A 258 10.15 -2.93 -0.56
N THR A 259 10.54 -3.07 0.70
CA THR A 259 10.00 -4.13 1.58
C THR A 259 8.49 -4.01 1.74
N THR A 260 7.98 -2.78 1.92
CA THR A 260 6.53 -2.51 2.01
C THR A 260 5.80 -2.83 0.71
N ASN A 261 6.40 -2.53 -0.45
CA ASN A 261 5.81 -2.85 -1.75
C ASN A 261 5.74 -4.37 -1.97
N ILE A 262 6.83 -5.08 -1.72
CA ILE A 262 6.91 -6.54 -1.87
C ILE A 262 5.94 -7.22 -0.90
N LEU A 263 5.92 -6.78 0.37
CA LEU A 263 5.00 -7.34 1.37
C LEU A 263 3.53 -7.17 0.96
N ALA A 264 3.13 -5.98 0.51
CA ALA A 264 1.74 -5.70 0.18
C ALA A 264 1.22 -6.61 -0.94
N ASP A 265 1.99 -6.75 -2.01
CA ASP A 265 1.63 -7.57 -3.15
C ASP A 265 1.83 -9.07 -2.86
N GLY A 266 2.85 -9.43 -2.08
CA GLY A 266 3.11 -10.79 -1.63
C GLY A 266 2.00 -11.31 -0.72
N LEU A 267 1.58 -10.52 0.28
CA LEU A 267 0.47 -10.86 1.15
C LEU A 267 -0.83 -11.00 0.38
N TYR A 268 -1.09 -10.12 -0.60
CA TYR A 268 -2.23 -10.24 -1.49
C TYR A 268 -2.24 -11.60 -2.22
N GLY A 269 -1.10 -12.04 -2.75
CA GLY A 269 -0.95 -13.37 -3.36
C GLY A 269 -1.24 -14.51 -2.38
N VAL A 270 -0.71 -14.42 -1.16
CA VAL A 270 -0.94 -15.41 -0.09
C VAL A 270 -2.42 -15.50 0.28
N VAL A 271 -3.08 -14.37 0.49
CA VAL A 271 -4.49 -14.32 0.94
C VAL A 271 -5.44 -14.98 -0.07
N TYR A 272 -5.13 -14.89 -1.36
CA TYR A 272 -5.95 -15.50 -2.42
C TYR A 272 -5.53 -16.91 -2.84
N ASN A 273 -4.48 -17.47 -2.25
CA ASN A 273 -4.13 -18.89 -2.40
C ASN A 273 -4.57 -19.64 -1.14
N PRO A 274 -5.54 -20.58 -1.20
CA PRO A 274 -6.09 -21.24 -0.01
C PRO A 274 -5.04 -21.96 0.85
N ASP A 275 -4.10 -22.65 0.22
CA ASP A 275 -3.05 -23.39 0.91
C ASP A 275 -2.05 -22.45 1.61
N LEU A 276 -1.59 -21.42 0.90
CA LEU A 276 -0.69 -20.40 1.47
C LEU A 276 -1.40 -19.56 2.55
N ARG A 277 -2.68 -19.26 2.38
CA ARG A 277 -3.50 -18.57 3.39
C ARG A 277 -3.56 -19.36 4.70
N LYS A 278 -3.85 -20.66 4.61
CA LYS A 278 -3.84 -21.56 5.78
C LYS A 278 -2.44 -21.63 6.40
N ALA A 279 -1.41 -21.81 5.59
CA ALA A 279 -0.02 -21.85 6.04
C ALA A 279 0.38 -20.56 6.76
N PHE A 280 -0.05 -19.39 6.26
CA PHE A 280 0.21 -18.09 6.88
C PHE A 280 -0.40 -18.00 8.28
N PHE A 281 -1.67 -18.38 8.44
CA PHE A 281 -2.32 -18.37 9.74
C PHE A 281 -1.62 -19.27 10.76
N GLU A 282 -1.39 -20.51 10.39
CA GLU A 282 -0.73 -21.49 11.25
C GLU A 282 0.71 -21.03 11.61
N TYR A 283 1.44 -20.49 10.63
CA TYR A 283 2.79 -19.98 10.83
C TYR A 283 2.84 -18.82 11.84
N VAL A 284 1.96 -17.84 11.67
CA VAL A 284 1.93 -16.65 12.52
C VAL A 284 1.35 -16.97 13.91
N SER A 285 0.44 -17.94 13.99
CA SER A 285 -0.15 -18.42 15.26
C SER A 285 0.85 -19.12 16.19
N ARG A 286 2.05 -19.45 15.68
CA ARG A 286 3.14 -19.97 16.54
C ARG A 286 3.64 -18.95 17.57
N GLY A 287 3.27 -17.67 17.43
CA GLY A 287 3.70 -16.60 18.33
C GLY A 287 5.17 -16.22 18.20
N ASP A 288 5.74 -15.63 19.24
CA ASP A 288 7.15 -15.21 19.32
C ASP A 288 7.65 -14.53 18.05
N LYS A 289 8.87 -14.86 17.59
CA LYS A 289 9.48 -14.27 16.39
C LYS A 289 8.63 -14.41 15.12
N TYR A 290 7.83 -15.46 15.00
CA TYR A 290 6.99 -15.69 13.82
C TYR A 290 5.87 -14.64 13.70
N ALA A 291 5.35 -14.20 14.82
CA ALA A 291 4.36 -13.13 14.91
C ALA A 291 5.02 -11.74 14.94
N GLU A 292 5.97 -11.53 15.85
CA GLU A 292 6.60 -10.23 16.11
C GLU A 292 7.36 -9.69 14.90
N GLU A 293 8.23 -10.49 14.28
CA GLU A 293 9.00 -10.08 13.11
C GLU A 293 8.08 -9.82 11.91
N THR A 294 7.09 -10.70 11.67
CA THR A 294 6.09 -10.50 10.60
C THR A 294 5.30 -9.21 10.81
N CYS A 295 4.85 -8.92 12.03
CA CYS A 295 4.15 -7.68 12.35
C CYS A 295 5.07 -6.46 12.26
N SER A 296 6.33 -6.57 12.65
CA SER A 296 7.34 -5.51 12.52
C SER A 296 7.55 -5.10 11.06
N ILE A 297 7.57 -6.08 10.15
CA ILE A 297 7.65 -5.83 8.70
C ILE A 297 6.34 -5.20 8.20
N LEU A 298 5.19 -5.73 8.63
CA LEU A 298 3.86 -5.21 8.26
C LEU A 298 3.67 -3.75 8.70
N ALA A 299 4.15 -3.41 9.90
CA ALA A 299 4.14 -2.06 10.45
C ALA A 299 5.12 -1.11 9.74
N GLY A 300 6.00 -1.62 8.87
CA GLY A 300 7.05 -0.84 8.22
C GLY A 300 8.18 -0.39 9.15
N LEU A 301 8.26 -0.97 10.35
CA LEU A 301 9.32 -0.72 11.34
C LEU A 301 10.61 -1.46 10.95
N ASN A 302 10.46 -2.68 10.46
CA ASN A 302 11.56 -3.45 9.89
C ASN A 302 11.48 -3.41 8.36
N LYS A 303 12.54 -2.89 7.74
CA LYS A 303 12.66 -2.74 6.27
C LYS A 303 13.59 -3.78 5.64
N ASP A 304 13.98 -4.81 6.40
CA ASP A 304 14.84 -5.87 5.90
C ASP A 304 14.06 -6.81 4.97
N LYS A 305 14.34 -6.69 3.68
CA LYS A 305 13.74 -7.55 2.66
C LYS A 305 14.23 -9.02 2.73
N LYS A 306 15.41 -9.28 3.31
CA LYS A 306 15.90 -10.67 3.52
C LYS A 306 15.06 -11.34 4.58
N LEU A 307 14.77 -10.63 5.67
CA LEU A 307 13.89 -11.12 6.72
C LEU A 307 12.49 -11.43 6.18
N LEU A 308 11.91 -10.50 5.39
CA LEU A 308 10.64 -10.74 4.71
C LEU A 308 10.66 -12.03 3.86
N LEU A 309 11.70 -12.20 3.03
CA LEU A 309 11.84 -13.37 2.18
C LEU A 309 11.99 -14.66 3.00
N ASN A 310 12.79 -14.62 4.07
CA ASN A 310 12.97 -15.76 4.96
C ASN A 310 11.65 -16.19 5.59
N HIS A 311 10.85 -15.26 6.10
CA HIS A 311 9.51 -15.57 6.63
C HIS A 311 8.59 -16.13 5.55
N PHE A 312 8.62 -15.57 4.33
CA PHE A 312 7.80 -16.03 3.24
C PHE A 312 8.09 -17.50 2.86
N ILE A 313 9.37 -17.85 2.73
CA ILE A 313 9.79 -19.23 2.44
C ILE A 313 9.55 -20.15 3.63
N ALA A 314 9.83 -19.69 4.86
CA ALA A 314 9.61 -20.49 6.06
C ALA A 314 8.13 -20.82 6.26
N MET A 315 7.24 -19.87 5.98
CA MET A 315 5.77 -20.06 5.98
C MET A 315 5.37 -21.14 4.97
N ALA A 316 5.86 -21.07 3.73
CA ALA A 316 5.53 -22.05 2.70
C ALA A 316 6.03 -23.46 3.05
N ARG A 317 7.26 -23.57 3.57
CA ARG A 317 7.80 -24.85 4.07
C ARG A 317 7.00 -25.41 5.24
N TYR A 318 6.61 -24.55 6.18
CA TYR A 318 5.80 -24.95 7.33
C TYR A 318 4.43 -25.47 6.90
N GLY A 319 3.76 -24.76 5.97
CA GLY A 319 2.50 -25.23 5.39
C GLY A 319 2.64 -26.57 4.68
N THR A 320 3.76 -26.78 3.96
CA THR A 320 4.10 -28.07 3.37
C THR A 320 4.21 -29.17 4.42
N GLN A 321 4.90 -28.92 5.54
CA GLN A 321 5.05 -29.89 6.63
C GLN A 321 3.68 -30.23 7.27
N LEU A 322 2.81 -29.24 7.46
CA LEU A 322 1.46 -29.47 7.99
C LEU A 322 0.64 -30.37 7.05
N LYS A 323 0.73 -30.15 5.75
CA LYS A 323 0.02 -30.96 4.75
C LYS A 323 0.54 -32.40 4.74
N ILE A 324 1.86 -32.60 4.80
CA ILE A 324 2.49 -33.91 4.92
C ILE A 324 2.04 -34.66 6.19
N SER A 325 1.94 -33.97 7.30
CA SER A 325 1.55 -34.59 8.59
C SER A 325 0.05 -34.95 8.64
N ALA A 326 -0.79 -34.32 7.82
CA ALA A 326 -2.23 -34.54 7.80
C ALA A 326 -2.68 -35.64 6.82
N GLU A 327 -1.87 -35.98 5.81
CA GLU A 327 -2.20 -36.88 4.73
C GLU A 327 -1.36 -38.20 4.78
N LYS A 328 -1.85 -39.26 4.13
CA LYS A 328 -1.13 -40.56 4.11
C LYS A 328 0.17 -40.48 3.29
N PRO A 329 1.26 -41.18 3.72
CA PRO A 329 2.52 -41.19 2.98
C PRO A 329 2.35 -41.80 1.59
N GLY A 330 2.55 -41.05 0.55
CA GLY A 330 2.54 -41.50 -0.83
C GLY A 330 2.02 -40.47 -1.86
N VAL A 331 1.08 -39.60 -1.49
CA VAL A 331 0.54 -38.54 -2.37
C VAL A 331 1.34 -37.24 -2.20
N VAL A 332 2.18 -37.19 -1.21
CA VAL A 332 2.64 -35.99 -0.51
C VAL A 332 3.82 -35.26 -1.17
N VAL A 333 4.67 -35.93 -1.93
CA VAL A 333 5.95 -35.30 -2.37
C VAL A 333 5.74 -34.30 -3.52
N THR A 334 4.87 -34.58 -4.45
CA THR A 334 4.62 -33.71 -5.60
C THR A 334 3.78 -32.49 -5.25
N GLU A 335 2.77 -32.63 -4.38
CA GLU A 335 1.93 -31.53 -3.91
C GLU A 335 2.64 -30.64 -2.89
N SER A 336 3.57 -31.20 -2.13
CA SER A 336 4.38 -30.48 -1.14
C SER A 336 5.33 -29.49 -1.77
N LEU A 337 5.89 -29.81 -2.93
CA LEU A 337 6.73 -28.91 -3.72
C LEU A 337 5.89 -27.79 -4.36
N SER A 338 4.57 -27.98 -4.56
CA SER A 338 3.72 -26.99 -5.19
C SER A 338 3.60 -25.72 -4.33
N MET A 339 3.43 -25.82 -3.01
CA MET A 339 3.27 -24.67 -2.13
C MET A 339 4.51 -23.76 -2.10
N VAL A 340 5.72 -24.35 -2.09
CA VAL A 340 6.95 -23.58 -2.19
C VAL A 340 7.09 -22.96 -3.57
N LYS A 341 6.73 -23.68 -4.64
CA LYS A 341 6.69 -23.13 -6.01
C LYS A 341 5.72 -21.97 -6.14
N ASP A 342 4.51 -22.09 -5.57
CA ASP A 342 3.52 -21.01 -5.56
C ASP A 342 4.06 -19.78 -4.82
N ALA A 343 4.65 -19.97 -3.65
CA ALA A 343 5.27 -18.89 -2.90
C ALA A 343 6.40 -18.21 -3.71
N VAL A 344 7.29 -18.98 -4.30
CA VAL A 344 8.37 -18.46 -5.17
C VAL A 344 7.78 -17.76 -6.39
N GLY A 345 6.72 -18.31 -7.01
CA GLY A 345 6.00 -17.73 -8.14
C GLY A 345 5.38 -16.37 -7.80
N ILE A 346 4.90 -16.18 -6.56
CA ILE A 346 4.39 -14.90 -6.08
C ILE A 346 5.51 -13.88 -5.86
N ILE A 347 6.59 -14.27 -5.15
CA ILE A 347 7.61 -13.32 -4.68
C ILE A 347 8.60 -12.90 -5.77
N THR A 348 8.92 -13.79 -6.72
CA THR A 348 9.91 -13.55 -7.77
C THR A 348 9.57 -12.34 -8.66
N PRO A 349 8.36 -12.22 -9.23
CA PRO A 349 7.99 -11.04 -10.03
C PRO A 349 8.02 -9.74 -9.22
N LEU A 350 7.77 -9.81 -7.91
CA LEU A 350 7.80 -8.65 -7.03
C LEU A 350 9.24 -8.14 -6.82
N LEU A 351 10.18 -9.06 -6.60
CA LEU A 351 11.62 -8.74 -6.51
C LEU A 351 12.16 -8.15 -7.82
N LEU A 352 11.71 -8.67 -8.96
CA LEU A 352 12.12 -8.17 -10.29
C LEU A 352 11.53 -6.80 -10.63
N SER A 353 10.33 -6.49 -10.14
CA SER A 353 9.66 -5.23 -10.44
C SER A 353 10.19 -4.03 -9.66
N GLU A 354 10.82 -4.26 -8.52
CA GLU A 354 11.56 -3.24 -7.80
C GLU A 354 12.92 -3.05 -8.50
N LYS A 355 13.34 -1.78 -8.71
CA LYS A 355 14.57 -1.46 -9.49
C LYS A 355 15.76 -2.34 -9.07
N PRO A 356 16.65 -2.66 -10.03
CA PRO A 356 17.74 -3.59 -9.80
C PRO A 356 18.63 -3.12 -8.65
N ASP A 357 18.41 -3.74 -7.51
CA ASP A 357 19.31 -3.75 -6.38
C ASP A 357 20.18 -5.00 -6.54
N PRO A 358 21.53 -4.90 -6.49
CA PRO A 358 22.41 -6.06 -6.55
C PRO A 358 22.01 -7.18 -5.59
N GLY A 359 21.45 -6.82 -4.43
CA GLY A 359 20.90 -7.78 -3.48
C GLY A 359 19.69 -8.56 -3.99
N ASN A 360 18.87 -8.02 -4.89
CA ASN A 360 17.75 -8.76 -5.48
C ASN A 360 18.23 -9.87 -6.41
N LYS A 361 19.33 -9.67 -7.16
CA LYS A 361 19.92 -10.69 -8.01
C LYS A 361 20.36 -11.91 -7.20
N LEU A 362 21.06 -11.69 -6.09
CA LEU A 362 21.48 -12.78 -5.18
C LEU A 362 20.30 -13.51 -4.56
N MET A 363 19.23 -12.78 -4.21
CA MET A 363 18.00 -13.40 -3.70
C MET A 363 17.29 -14.26 -4.75
N LEU A 364 17.23 -13.81 -6.00
CA LEU A 364 16.64 -14.57 -7.10
C LEU A 364 17.45 -15.83 -7.39
N GLU A 365 18.78 -15.75 -7.37
CA GLU A 365 19.64 -16.92 -7.51
C GLU A 365 19.42 -17.93 -6.37
N ALA A 366 19.23 -17.45 -5.13
CA ALA A 366 18.93 -18.31 -3.99
C ALA A 366 17.53 -18.96 -4.12
N LEU A 367 16.51 -18.21 -4.57
CA LEU A 367 15.16 -18.74 -4.82
C LEU A 367 15.15 -19.84 -5.90
N ASN A 368 15.87 -19.63 -7.00
CA ASN A 368 15.95 -20.59 -8.09
C ASN A 368 16.65 -21.92 -7.68
N ARG A 369 17.41 -21.93 -6.59
CA ARG A 369 18.01 -23.17 -6.02
C ARG A 369 17.05 -23.93 -5.09
N ILE A 370 15.95 -23.30 -4.67
CA ILE A 370 14.98 -23.88 -3.73
C ILE A 370 13.84 -24.59 -4.48
N VAL A 371 13.57 -24.18 -5.72
CA VAL A 371 12.58 -24.77 -6.64
C VAL A 371 13.21 -25.84 -7.53
#